data_959f5ef8742b3a4f64115a7464221df1
#
_entry.id   959f5ef8742b3a4f64115a7464221df1
#
_cell.length_a   1.000
_cell.length_b   1.000
_cell.length_c   1.000
_cell.angle_alpha   90.00
_cell.angle_beta   90.00
_cell.angle_gamma   90.00
#
_symmetry.space_group_name_H-M   'P 1'
#
loop_
_entity.id
_entity.type
_entity.pdbx_description
1 polymer ?
#
loop_
_entity_poly.entity_id
_entity_poly.type
_entity_poly.pdbx_seq_one_letter_code
_entity_poly.pdbx_strand_id
1 'polypeptide(L)'
;MNTREFGKLGEDSAAEYLEAHGYHILGKNVFVGHREIDIIAENETHLAFVEVKTRRQVPDANSIFGTPADAVDYKKRENLVSAAEEYLLKNGCDKSPRIDVIEVYISPFTEEYKVLDMRHYENAVKKTGKFSRKKYRTNLLD
;
A
#
# COMPACT_ATOMS: atom_id res chain seq x y z
N MET A 1 -4.31 -18.93 -10.92
CA MET A 1 -3.89 -18.27 -9.68
C MET A 1 -5.12 -17.90 -8.85
N ASN A 2 -5.16 -18.28 -7.60
CA ASN A 2 -6.25 -17.94 -6.72
C ASN A 2 -6.07 -16.54 -6.12
N THR A 3 -7.08 -16.07 -5.40
CA THR A 3 -7.10 -14.72 -4.82
C THR A 3 -5.92 -14.49 -3.87
N ARG A 4 -5.58 -15.50 -3.08
CA ARG A 4 -4.47 -15.40 -2.11
C ARG A 4 -3.12 -15.24 -2.81
N GLU A 5 -2.88 -16.05 -3.83
CA GLU A 5 -1.65 -15.97 -4.62
C GLU A 5 -1.55 -14.65 -5.38
N PHE A 6 -2.67 -14.18 -5.88
CA PHE A 6 -2.76 -12.89 -6.58
C PHE A 6 -2.40 -11.73 -5.65
N GLY A 7 -2.97 -11.75 -4.45
CA GLY A 7 -2.65 -10.74 -3.43
C GLY A 7 -1.19 -10.79 -3.00
N LYS A 8 -0.64 -12.01 -2.84
CA LYS A 8 0.76 -12.19 -2.47
C LYS A 8 1.69 -11.64 -3.54
N LEU A 9 1.37 -11.88 -4.80
CA LEU A 9 2.16 -11.34 -5.91
C LEU A 9 2.20 -9.81 -5.87
N GLY A 10 1.06 -9.19 -5.60
CA GLY A 10 0.99 -7.73 -5.46
C GLY A 10 1.83 -7.23 -4.29
N GLU A 11 1.74 -7.89 -3.14
CA GLU A 11 2.53 -7.50 -1.96
C GLU A 11 4.03 -7.66 -2.19
N ASP A 12 4.44 -8.77 -2.79
CA ASP A 12 5.85 -9.00 -3.10
C ASP A 12 6.38 -7.95 -4.08
N SER A 13 5.59 -7.63 -5.10
CA SER A 13 5.95 -6.59 -6.08
C SER A 13 6.06 -5.21 -5.43
N ALA A 14 5.13 -4.89 -4.53
CA ALA A 14 5.18 -3.62 -3.81
C ALA A 14 6.40 -3.53 -2.91
N ALA A 15 6.77 -4.64 -2.24
CA ALA A 15 7.96 -4.68 -1.40
C ALA A 15 9.23 -4.46 -2.22
N GLU A 16 9.36 -5.12 -3.37
CA GLU A 16 10.50 -4.92 -4.27
C GLU A 16 10.60 -3.47 -4.74
N TYR A 17 9.46 -2.90 -5.11
CA TYR A 17 9.39 -1.50 -5.52
C TYR A 17 9.90 -0.57 -4.38
N LEU A 18 9.43 -0.80 -3.17
CA LEU A 18 9.83 0.02 -2.03
C LEU A 18 11.33 -0.09 -1.77
N GLU A 19 11.88 -1.29 -1.81
CA GLU A 19 13.33 -1.49 -1.63
C GLU A 19 14.13 -0.77 -2.72
N ALA A 20 13.66 -0.83 -3.96
CA ALA A 20 14.32 -0.13 -5.08
C ALA A 20 14.27 1.39 -4.93
N HIS A 21 13.34 1.90 -4.11
CA HIS A 21 13.17 3.35 -3.90
C HIS A 21 13.65 3.80 -2.51
N GLY A 22 14.56 3.06 -1.92
CA GLY A 22 15.24 3.49 -0.71
C GLY A 22 14.55 3.13 0.60
N TYR A 23 13.54 2.26 0.55
CA TYR A 23 12.89 1.80 1.77
C TYR A 23 13.51 0.49 2.26
N HIS A 24 13.56 0.36 3.57
CA HIS A 24 13.89 -0.89 4.23
C HIS A 24 12.60 -1.53 4.71
N ILE A 25 12.36 -2.79 4.35
CA ILE A 25 11.15 -3.50 4.75
C ILE A 25 11.34 -4.03 6.17
N LEU A 26 10.52 -3.56 7.09
CA LEU A 26 10.53 -4.01 8.48
C LEU A 26 9.67 -5.25 8.69
N GLY A 27 8.62 -5.40 7.89
CA GLY A 27 7.77 -6.57 7.97
C GLY A 27 6.71 -6.61 6.88
N LYS A 28 6.21 -7.81 6.62
CA LYS A 28 5.11 -8.07 5.67
C LYS A 28 4.05 -8.87 6.39
N ASN A 29 2.78 -8.54 6.10
CA ASN A 29 1.63 -9.20 6.74
C ASN A 29 1.77 -9.20 8.26
N VAL A 30 1.98 -8.02 8.81
CA VAL A 30 2.24 -7.82 10.23
C VAL A 30 0.92 -7.69 10.97
N PHE A 31 0.71 -8.56 11.94
CA PHE A 31 -0.47 -8.47 12.80
C PHE A 31 -0.21 -7.53 13.96
N VAL A 32 -1.13 -6.59 14.16
CA VAL A 32 -1.15 -5.70 15.30
C VAL A 32 -2.49 -5.94 16.00
N GLY A 33 -2.45 -6.75 17.06
CA GLY A 33 -3.65 -7.33 17.60
C GLY A 33 -4.25 -8.29 16.58
N HIS A 34 -5.51 -8.09 16.21
CA HIS A 34 -6.20 -8.89 15.19
C HIS A 34 -6.27 -8.19 13.83
N ARG A 35 -5.63 -7.03 13.70
CA ARG A 35 -5.56 -6.30 12.44
C ARG A 35 -4.25 -6.61 11.73
N GLU A 36 -4.28 -6.60 10.41
CA GLU A 36 -3.10 -6.91 9.60
C GLU A 36 -2.68 -5.67 8.80
N ILE A 37 -1.38 -5.43 8.75
CA ILE A 37 -0.78 -4.41 7.91
C ILE A 37 0.04 -5.12 6.84
N ASP A 38 -0.23 -4.82 5.57
CA ASP A 38 0.40 -5.54 4.46
C ASP A 38 1.91 -5.39 4.45
N ILE A 39 2.41 -4.16 4.57
CA ILE A 39 3.86 -3.89 4.61
C ILE A 39 4.12 -2.76 5.60
N ILE A 40 5.18 -2.91 6.38
CA ILE A 40 5.74 -1.83 7.18
C ILE A 40 7.15 -1.59 6.66
N ALA A 41 7.44 -0.37 6.25
CA ALA A 41 8.71 -0.01 5.62
C ALA A 41 9.16 1.36 6.08
N GLU A 42 10.48 1.58 6.09
CA GLU A 42 11.00 2.89 6.46
C GLU A 42 12.08 3.35 5.50
N ASN A 43 12.15 4.66 5.31
CA ASN A 43 13.27 5.30 4.63
C ASN A 43 13.98 6.22 5.62
N GLU A 44 14.79 7.16 5.15
CA GLU A 44 15.53 8.05 6.05
C GLU A 44 14.63 8.94 6.90
N THR A 45 13.45 9.29 6.41
CA THR A 45 12.60 10.30 7.02
C THR A 45 11.26 9.77 7.55
N HIS A 46 10.75 8.70 6.97
CA HIS A 46 9.38 8.23 7.24
C HIS A 46 9.30 6.75 7.58
N LEU A 47 8.33 6.44 8.41
CA LEU A 47 7.88 5.07 8.66
C LEU A 47 6.52 4.91 8.00
N ALA A 48 6.45 4.08 6.96
CA ALA A 48 5.24 3.90 6.17
C ALA A 48 4.54 2.59 6.51
N PHE A 49 3.24 2.71 6.80
CA PHE A 49 2.33 1.57 6.94
C PHE A 49 1.58 1.47 5.62
N VAL A 50 1.82 0.40 4.86
CA VAL A 50 1.41 0.33 3.46
C VAL A 50 0.30 -0.69 3.27
N GLU A 51 -0.81 -0.23 2.71
CA GLU A 51 -1.90 -1.07 2.22
C GLU A 51 -1.67 -1.33 0.73
N VAL A 52 -1.65 -2.60 0.35
CA VAL A 52 -1.44 -2.98 -1.05
C VAL A 52 -2.76 -3.42 -1.66
N LYS A 53 -3.11 -2.82 -2.80
CA LYS A 53 -4.28 -3.19 -3.60
C LYS A 53 -3.82 -3.77 -4.92
N THR A 54 -4.09 -5.05 -5.12
CA THR A 54 -3.73 -5.74 -6.36
C THR A 54 -4.92 -5.71 -7.31
N ARG A 55 -4.69 -5.21 -8.52
CA ARG A 55 -5.71 -5.03 -9.55
C ARG A 55 -5.37 -5.84 -10.79
N ARG A 56 -6.39 -6.30 -11.51
CA ARG A 56 -6.18 -7.13 -12.70
C ARG A 56 -5.91 -6.36 -13.97
N GLN A 57 -6.13 -5.06 -13.99
CA GLN A 57 -5.88 -4.24 -15.16
C GLN A 57 -5.69 -2.79 -14.79
N VAL A 58 -4.94 -2.07 -15.60
CA VAL A 58 -4.75 -0.64 -15.42
C VAL A 58 -6.04 0.09 -15.80
N PRO A 59 -6.55 1.01 -14.98
CA PRO A 59 -7.73 1.78 -15.34
C PRO A 59 -7.50 2.58 -16.60
N ASP A 60 -8.55 2.68 -17.43
CA ASP A 60 -8.54 3.55 -18.58
C ASP A 60 -8.42 5.02 -18.12
N ALA A 61 -7.74 5.84 -18.91
CA ALA A 61 -7.61 7.26 -18.63
C ALA A 61 -8.97 7.97 -18.53
N ASN A 62 -9.98 7.44 -19.20
CA ASN A 62 -11.34 7.97 -19.17
C ASN A 62 -12.24 7.24 -18.17
N SER A 63 -11.66 6.33 -17.40
CA SER A 63 -12.38 5.55 -16.42
C SER A 63 -12.90 6.45 -15.31
N ILE A 64 -14.15 6.20 -14.91
CA ILE A 64 -14.77 6.85 -13.76
C ILE A 64 -14.45 6.10 -12.47
N PHE A 65 -13.53 5.14 -12.52
CA PHE A 65 -13.05 4.50 -11.31
C PHE A 65 -12.50 5.56 -10.38
N GLY A 66 -12.85 5.41 -9.14
CA GLY A 66 -12.49 6.38 -8.15
C GLY A 66 -10.98 6.51 -7.93
N THR A 67 -10.66 7.45 -7.10
CA THR A 67 -9.30 7.65 -6.60
C THR A 67 -8.95 6.47 -5.68
N PRO A 68 -7.71 6.34 -5.24
CA PRO A 68 -7.34 5.36 -4.21
C PRO A 68 -8.19 5.42 -2.95
N ALA A 69 -8.83 6.57 -2.71
CA ALA A 69 -9.79 6.72 -1.60
C ALA A 69 -10.91 5.69 -1.69
N ASP A 70 -11.34 5.37 -2.90
CA ASP A 70 -12.44 4.43 -3.10
C ASP A 70 -12.00 2.98 -2.96
N ALA A 71 -10.70 2.74 -2.98
CA ALA A 71 -10.13 1.40 -2.79
C ALA A 71 -10.04 1.02 -1.32
N VAL A 72 -10.06 2.01 -0.42
CA VAL A 72 -9.94 1.80 1.03
C VAL A 72 -11.18 2.40 1.68
N ASP A 73 -12.13 1.55 2.08
CA ASP A 73 -13.36 2.01 2.69
C ASP A 73 -13.11 2.61 4.08
N TYR A 74 -14.13 3.26 4.65
CA TYR A 74 -14.02 3.97 5.93
C TYR A 74 -13.55 3.05 7.06
N LYS A 75 -14.15 1.87 7.16
CA LYS A 75 -13.80 0.92 8.22
C LYS A 75 -12.35 0.44 8.08
N LYS A 76 -11.93 0.17 6.85
CA LYS A 76 -10.56 -0.24 6.57
C LYS A 76 -9.58 0.87 6.95
N ARG A 77 -9.92 2.12 6.64
CA ARG A 77 -9.08 3.26 7.01
C ARG A 77 -8.94 3.39 8.52
N GLU A 78 -10.04 3.25 9.25
CA GLU A 78 -9.99 3.29 10.72
C GLU A 78 -9.13 2.17 11.28
N ASN A 79 -9.25 0.97 10.73
CA ASN A 79 -8.44 -0.16 11.16
C ASN A 79 -6.96 0.06 10.91
N LEU A 80 -6.61 0.63 9.76
CA LEU A 80 -5.21 0.95 9.44
C LEU A 80 -4.65 1.99 10.39
N VAL A 81 -5.41 3.05 10.68
CA VAL A 81 -4.99 4.08 11.61
C VAL A 81 -4.78 3.48 12.99
N SER A 82 -5.75 2.69 13.48
CA SER A 82 -5.66 2.06 14.79
C SER A 82 -4.47 1.11 14.91
N ALA A 83 -4.25 0.31 13.88
CA ALA A 83 -3.12 -0.62 13.85
C ALA A 83 -1.79 0.12 13.85
N ALA A 84 -1.68 1.19 13.05
CA ALA A 84 -0.48 2.01 13.01
C ALA A 84 -0.19 2.66 14.36
N GLU A 85 -1.22 3.22 15.01
CA GLU A 85 -1.06 3.84 16.31
C GLU A 85 -0.62 2.82 17.37
N GLU A 86 -1.23 1.64 17.38
CA GLU A 86 -0.84 0.59 18.31
C GLU A 86 0.59 0.13 18.09
N TYR A 87 0.99 -0.03 16.83
CA TYR A 87 2.36 -0.39 16.48
C TYR A 87 3.35 0.65 17.02
N LEU A 88 3.04 1.93 16.80
CA LEU A 88 3.90 3.03 17.27
C LEU A 88 4.01 3.07 18.78
N LEU A 89 2.92 2.81 19.50
CA LEU A 89 2.94 2.77 20.96
C LEU A 89 3.83 1.63 21.48
N LYS A 90 3.80 0.49 20.81
CA LYS A 90 4.57 -0.68 21.25
C LYS A 90 6.04 -0.61 20.86
N ASN A 91 6.35 -0.05 19.71
CA ASN A 91 7.70 -0.12 19.15
C ASN A 91 8.44 1.22 19.17
N GLY A 92 7.71 2.31 19.33
CA GLY A 92 8.30 3.64 19.20
C GLY A 92 8.64 3.95 17.75
N CYS A 93 9.01 5.20 17.50
CA CYS A 93 9.43 5.62 16.16
C CYS A 93 10.08 6.99 16.26
N ASP A 94 11.27 7.14 15.68
CA ASP A 94 11.96 8.41 15.56
C ASP A 94 11.75 9.07 14.21
N LYS A 95 10.94 8.46 13.35
CA LYS A 95 10.64 8.96 12.01
C LYS A 95 9.18 9.38 11.91
N SER A 96 8.86 10.15 10.89
CA SER A 96 7.47 10.59 10.67
C SER A 96 6.61 9.44 10.18
N PRO A 97 5.55 9.06 10.91
CA PRO A 97 4.68 7.97 10.48
C PRO A 97 3.75 8.41 9.35
N ARG A 98 3.47 7.48 8.46
CA ARG A 98 2.66 7.74 7.29
C ARG A 98 1.91 6.47 6.89
N ILE A 99 0.68 6.61 6.43
CA ILE A 99 -0.09 5.48 5.88
C ILE A 99 -0.18 5.67 4.38
N ASP A 100 0.34 4.71 3.64
CA ASP A 100 0.41 4.75 2.18
C ASP A 100 -0.47 3.68 1.57
N VAL A 101 -0.87 3.90 0.33
CA VAL A 101 -1.55 2.90 -0.49
C VAL A 101 -0.71 2.66 -1.74
N ILE A 102 -0.45 1.41 -2.06
CA ILE A 102 0.17 1.03 -3.32
C ILE A 102 -0.80 0.17 -4.10
N GLU A 103 -1.13 0.61 -5.31
CA GLU A 103 -1.92 -0.19 -6.25
C GLU A 103 -0.97 -0.87 -7.22
N VAL A 104 -1.11 -2.19 -7.33
CA VAL A 104 -0.30 -3.01 -8.23
C VAL A 104 -1.22 -3.56 -9.32
N TYR A 105 -0.95 -3.20 -10.56
CA TYR A 105 -1.76 -3.61 -11.71
C TYR A 105 -1.08 -4.75 -12.43
N ILE A 106 -1.78 -5.86 -12.54
CA ILE A 106 -1.23 -7.11 -13.06
C ILE A 106 -2.01 -7.53 -14.30
N SER A 107 -1.29 -8.07 -15.29
CA SER A 107 -1.87 -8.56 -16.52
C SER A 107 -2.89 -9.66 -16.26
N PRO A 108 -4.14 -9.55 -16.78
CA PRO A 108 -5.17 -10.54 -16.49
C PRO A 108 -5.16 -11.75 -17.42
N PHE A 109 -4.44 -11.69 -18.55
CA PHE A 109 -4.67 -12.62 -19.66
C PHE A 109 -3.47 -13.49 -20.03
N THR A 110 -2.42 -13.54 -19.24
CA THR A 110 -1.24 -14.34 -19.55
C THR A 110 -1.01 -15.40 -18.49
N GLU A 111 -0.44 -16.53 -18.90
CA GLU A 111 -0.03 -17.57 -17.96
C GLU A 111 1.06 -17.06 -17.02
N GLU A 112 1.87 -16.12 -17.51
CA GLU A 112 2.84 -15.42 -16.71
C GLU A 112 2.24 -14.08 -16.30
N TYR A 113 2.02 -13.91 -15.01
CA TYR A 113 1.50 -12.66 -14.49
C TYR A 113 2.59 -11.60 -14.51
N LYS A 114 2.32 -10.51 -15.22
CA LYS A 114 3.25 -9.39 -15.32
C LYS A 114 2.68 -8.18 -14.63
N VAL A 115 3.54 -7.46 -13.91
CA VAL A 115 3.18 -6.17 -13.35
C VAL A 115 3.16 -5.16 -14.47
N LEU A 116 2.01 -4.59 -14.75
CA LEU A 116 1.81 -3.62 -15.82
C LEU A 116 2.08 -2.19 -15.36
N ASP A 117 1.75 -1.90 -14.11
CA ASP A 117 1.91 -0.57 -13.55
C ASP A 117 1.86 -0.66 -12.04
N MET A 118 2.41 0.33 -11.38
CA MET A 118 2.33 0.45 -9.92
C MET A 118 2.17 1.92 -9.56
N ARG A 119 1.23 2.20 -8.67
CA ARG A 119 0.94 3.56 -8.24
C ARG A 119 1.05 3.65 -6.74
N HIS A 120 1.95 4.50 -6.29
CA HIS A 120 2.22 4.70 -4.88
C HIS A 120 1.64 6.04 -4.43
N TYR A 121 0.73 5.99 -3.48
CA TYR A 121 0.06 7.17 -2.92
C TYR A 121 0.55 7.36 -1.50
N GLU A 122 1.47 8.28 -1.34
CA GLU A 122 2.04 8.56 -0.03
C GLU A 122 1.07 9.36 0.83
N ASN A 123 1.04 9.03 2.13
CA ASN A 123 0.19 9.71 3.10
C ASN A 123 -1.27 9.72 2.65
N ALA A 124 -1.73 8.59 2.14
CA ALA A 124 -3.06 8.47 1.54
C ALA A 124 -4.18 8.41 2.57
N VAL A 125 -3.87 7.97 3.80
CA VAL A 125 -4.84 7.86 4.89
C VAL A 125 -4.31 8.62 6.09
N LYS A 126 -5.10 9.55 6.61
CA LYS A 126 -4.70 10.36 7.76
C LYS A 126 -5.38 9.87 9.03
N LYS A 127 -4.81 10.26 10.17
CA LYS A 127 -5.31 9.91 11.50
C LYS A 127 -6.80 10.23 11.69
N THR A 128 -7.31 11.25 11.00
CA THR A 128 -8.73 11.62 11.08
C THR A 128 -9.64 10.66 10.33
N GLY A 129 -9.07 9.65 9.65
CA GLY A 129 -9.81 8.76 8.77
C GLY A 129 -10.13 9.36 7.41
N LYS A 130 -9.79 10.62 7.19
CA LYS A 130 -10.02 11.27 5.91
C LYS A 130 -8.90 10.94 4.93
N PHE A 131 -9.31 10.66 3.70
CA PHE A 131 -8.37 10.34 2.66
C PHE A 131 -7.64 11.61 2.19
N SER A 132 -6.31 11.54 2.07
CA SER A 132 -5.54 12.65 1.56
C SER A 132 -5.65 12.73 0.05
N ARG A 133 -5.95 13.94 -0.46
CA ARG A 133 -5.96 14.18 -1.90
C ARG A 133 -4.59 14.58 -2.42
N LYS A 134 -3.72 15.02 -1.53
CA LYS A 134 -2.36 15.35 -1.89
C LYS A 134 -1.55 14.07 -1.91
N LYS A 135 -1.05 13.72 -3.07
CA LYS A 135 -0.35 12.46 -3.25
C LYS A 135 0.80 12.63 -4.23
N TYR A 136 1.81 11.82 -4.03
CA TYR A 136 2.92 11.68 -4.94
C TYR A 136 2.80 10.32 -5.57
N ARG A 137 2.70 10.30 -6.88
CA ARG A 137 2.51 9.07 -7.64
C ARG A 137 3.82 8.68 -8.30
N THR A 138 4.21 7.43 -8.09
CA THR A 138 5.39 6.87 -8.72
C THR A 138 4.94 5.74 -9.64
N ASN A 139 5.42 5.77 -10.87
CA ASN A 139 5.16 4.71 -11.82
C ASN A 139 6.33 3.73 -11.78
N LEU A 140 6.01 2.45 -11.71
CA LEU A 140 7.02 1.40 -11.66
C LEU A 140 7.92 1.40 -12.90
N LEU A 141 7.37 1.81 -14.04
CA LEU A 141 8.06 1.78 -15.32
C LEU A 141 8.88 3.04 -15.62
N ASP A 142 8.87 4.01 -14.74
CA ASP A 142 9.63 5.26 -14.92
C ASP A 142 11.13 5.06 -14.66
#